data_84d1f107d6837f70efd2396e4f4f1cac
#
_entry.id   84d1f107d6837f70efd2396e4f4f1cac
#
_cell.length_a   1.000
_cell.length_b   1.000
_cell.length_c   1.000
_cell.angle_alpha   90.00
_cell.angle_beta   90.00
_cell.angle_gamma   90.00
#
_symmetry.space_group_name_H-M   'P 1'
#
loop_
_entity.id
_entity.type
_entity.pdbx_description
1 polymer ?
#
loop_
_entity_poly.entity_id
_entity_poly.type
_entity_poly.pdbx_seq_one_letter_code
_entity_poly.pdbx_strand_id
1 'polypeptide(L)'
;MTKLALATTSRCLFFGLLVFTPSAAPSAWAQTRPPILEKMAKTYGLDSWDQIQAIRYTWNLQLGALNISRSWEWEPKTGKVSYEGKDKDGKPVKATYLRSELGSQPDTVKNEIDPAFINDNYTLLFPLKAYWDGSATVIDQGMYNLPVGNGSAELVAVKYPAESGSYTPGDTWELYVGKDNRAEYLVYHRGGTKKPSILFATWGGHKKAGPLLFSTDHRGNADGKPIRVFFSDVSVKVTGSDTWVNAK
;
A
#
# COMPACT_ATOMS: atom_id res chain seq x y z
N MET A 1 -89.45 22.22 -25.67
CA MET A 1 -89.09 22.96 -24.44
C MET A 1 -88.71 21.92 -23.38
N THR A 2 -87.44 21.53 -23.26
CA THR A 2 -87.05 20.46 -22.35
C THR A 2 -85.83 20.98 -21.55
N LYS A 3 -86.02 21.13 -20.25
CA LYS A 3 -84.99 21.62 -19.30
C LYS A 3 -83.98 20.50 -19.00
N LEU A 4 -82.76 20.78 -19.21
CA LEU A 4 -81.62 19.90 -18.89
C LEU A 4 -81.14 20.22 -17.46
N ALA A 5 -81.13 19.24 -16.58
CA ALA A 5 -80.62 19.35 -15.22
C ALA A 5 -79.14 19.02 -15.18
N LEU A 6 -78.34 19.93 -14.62
CA LEU A 6 -76.90 19.73 -14.39
C LEU A 6 -76.68 18.95 -13.07
N ALA A 7 -76.04 17.82 -13.12
CA ALA A 7 -75.57 17.08 -11.97
C ALA A 7 -74.09 17.38 -11.73
N THR A 8 -73.80 18.01 -10.58
CA THR A 8 -72.47 18.33 -10.10
C THR A 8 -71.90 17.11 -9.34
N THR A 9 -70.94 16.42 -9.91
CA THR A 9 -70.16 15.36 -9.22
C THR A 9 -68.88 15.95 -8.60
N SER A 10 -68.89 16.03 -7.27
CA SER A 10 -67.74 16.41 -6.48
C SER A 10 -66.68 15.24 -6.51
N ARG A 11 -65.52 15.49 -7.09
CA ARG A 11 -64.36 14.56 -7.04
C ARG A 11 -63.47 14.96 -5.87
N CYS A 12 -63.48 14.15 -4.81
CA CYS A 12 -62.46 14.21 -3.77
C CYS A 12 -61.12 13.74 -4.33
N LEU A 13 -60.15 14.65 -4.41
CA LEU A 13 -58.74 14.31 -4.65
C LEU A 13 -58.12 13.79 -3.35
N PHE A 14 -57.84 12.49 -3.32
CA PHE A 14 -56.95 11.93 -2.30
C PHE A 14 -55.51 12.24 -2.72
N PHE A 15 -54.85 13.17 -2.02
CA PHE A 15 -53.42 13.37 -2.09
C PHE A 15 -52.74 12.26 -1.26
N GLY A 16 -52.27 11.21 -1.94
CA GLY A 16 -51.43 10.19 -1.33
C GLY A 16 -50.02 10.76 -1.09
N LEU A 17 -49.69 10.99 0.20
CA LEU A 17 -48.34 11.35 0.62
C LEU A 17 -47.42 10.14 0.42
N LEU A 18 -46.65 10.12 -0.66
CA LEU A 18 -45.56 9.16 -0.85
C LEU A 18 -44.43 9.50 0.12
N VAL A 19 -44.37 8.79 1.25
CA VAL A 19 -43.25 8.83 2.17
C VAL A 19 -42.08 8.12 1.50
N PHE A 20 -41.16 8.90 0.93
CA PHE A 20 -39.83 8.39 0.52
C PHE A 20 -39.06 8.06 1.79
N THR A 21 -38.99 6.79 2.15
CA THR A 21 -37.99 6.30 3.09
C THR A 21 -36.64 6.27 2.35
N PRO A 22 -35.60 7.01 2.81
CA PRO A 22 -34.28 6.87 2.23
C PRO A 22 -33.81 5.44 2.50
N SER A 23 -33.72 4.64 1.44
CA SER A 23 -33.05 3.35 1.47
C SER A 23 -31.59 3.64 1.80
N ALA A 24 -31.16 3.40 3.03
CA ALA A 24 -29.75 3.42 3.38
C ALA A 24 -29.07 2.36 2.50
N ALA A 25 -28.28 2.81 1.53
CA ALA A 25 -27.39 1.92 0.80
C ALA A 25 -26.57 1.14 1.84
N PRO A 26 -26.42 -0.18 1.73
CA PRO A 26 -25.55 -0.93 2.63
C PRO A 26 -24.17 -0.30 2.54
N SER A 27 -23.67 0.21 3.65
CA SER A 27 -22.28 0.64 3.79
C SER A 27 -21.44 -0.48 3.24
N ALA A 28 -20.57 -0.17 2.26
CA ALA A 28 -19.57 -1.07 1.77
C ALA A 28 -18.91 -1.72 3.01
N TRP A 29 -19.02 -3.02 3.13
CA TRP A 29 -18.54 -3.79 4.27
C TRP A 29 -17.06 -3.46 4.43
N ALA A 30 -16.71 -2.69 5.45
CA ALA A 30 -15.32 -2.52 5.82
C ALA A 30 -14.81 -3.93 6.11
N GLN A 31 -13.99 -4.46 5.22
CA GLN A 31 -13.49 -5.81 5.36
C GLN A 31 -12.71 -5.88 6.67
N THR A 32 -13.20 -6.70 7.61
CA THR A 32 -12.54 -6.89 8.90
C THR A 32 -11.15 -7.44 8.64
N ARG A 33 -10.12 -6.68 9.01
CA ARG A 33 -8.74 -7.13 8.87
C ARG A 33 -8.46 -8.27 9.83
N PRO A 34 -7.77 -9.35 9.41
CA PRO A 34 -7.39 -10.43 10.30
C PRO A 34 -6.57 -9.90 11.49
N PRO A 35 -6.76 -10.43 12.71
CA PRO A 35 -6.04 -9.95 13.90
C PRO A 35 -4.52 -10.02 13.78
N ILE A 36 -3.98 -10.99 13.05
CA ILE A 36 -2.54 -11.13 12.82
C ILE A 36 -1.99 -9.95 12.02
N LEU A 37 -2.74 -9.44 11.04
CA LEU A 37 -2.33 -8.27 10.25
C LEU A 37 -2.23 -7.02 11.13
N GLU A 38 -3.20 -6.82 12.03
CA GLU A 38 -3.16 -5.69 12.96
C GLU A 38 -1.99 -5.79 13.93
N LYS A 39 -1.75 -6.99 14.51
CA LYS A 39 -0.61 -7.23 15.40
C LYS A 39 0.71 -6.94 14.69
N MET A 40 0.85 -7.41 13.43
CA MET A 40 2.01 -7.11 12.62
C MET A 40 2.15 -5.61 12.39
N ALA A 41 1.11 -4.91 11.93
CA ALA A 41 1.17 -3.47 11.69
C ALA A 41 1.53 -2.69 12.96
N LYS A 42 1.01 -3.05 14.13
CA LYS A 42 1.38 -2.46 15.42
C LYS A 42 2.86 -2.70 15.76
N THR A 43 3.38 -3.88 15.47
CA THR A 43 4.82 -4.17 15.65
C THR A 43 5.70 -3.26 14.79
N TYR A 44 5.22 -2.87 13.61
CA TYR A 44 5.93 -1.93 12.72
C TYR A 44 5.63 -0.45 13.02
N GLY A 45 4.80 -0.13 14.02
CA GLY A 45 4.60 1.22 14.54
C GLY A 45 3.29 1.87 14.13
N LEU A 46 2.25 1.10 13.80
CA LEU A 46 0.92 1.60 13.43
C LEU A 46 0.38 2.64 14.42
N ASP A 47 0.46 2.33 15.73
CA ASP A 47 -0.12 3.18 16.78
C ASP A 47 0.59 4.55 16.92
N SER A 48 1.78 4.68 16.34
CA SER A 48 2.57 5.92 16.38
C SER A 48 2.67 6.63 15.03
N TRP A 49 1.95 6.13 14.02
CA TRP A 49 2.08 6.65 12.66
C TRP A 49 1.74 8.14 12.54
N ASP A 50 0.74 8.61 13.26
CA ASP A 50 0.33 10.01 13.24
C ASP A 50 1.40 10.99 13.76
N GLN A 51 2.40 10.46 14.47
CA GLN A 51 3.55 11.24 14.92
C GLN A 51 4.60 11.45 13.82
N ILE A 52 4.51 10.72 12.69
CA ILE A 52 5.51 10.79 11.64
C ILE A 52 5.29 12.04 10.80
N GLN A 53 6.30 12.90 10.74
CA GLN A 53 6.35 14.07 9.89
C GLN A 53 6.94 13.73 8.53
N ALA A 54 8.10 13.04 8.51
CA ALA A 54 8.77 12.66 7.28
C ALA A 54 9.57 11.36 7.46
N ILE A 55 9.76 10.65 6.35
CA ILE A 55 10.62 9.46 6.26
C ILE A 55 11.57 9.69 5.08
N ARG A 56 12.86 9.43 5.28
CA ARG A 56 13.82 9.37 4.18
C ARG A 56 14.53 8.02 4.17
N TYR A 57 14.88 7.58 2.98
CA TYR A 57 15.57 6.32 2.76
C TYR A 57 16.20 6.27 1.36
N THR A 58 17.20 5.42 1.20
CA THR A 58 17.73 5.04 -0.11
C THR A 58 17.34 3.59 -0.37
N TRP A 59 16.52 3.37 -1.40
CA TRP A 59 16.16 2.05 -1.90
C TRP A 59 17.20 1.57 -2.89
N ASN A 60 17.65 0.33 -2.72
CA ASN A 60 18.68 -0.28 -3.56
C ASN A 60 18.21 -1.63 -4.07
N LEU A 61 18.45 -1.93 -5.35
CA LEU A 61 18.20 -3.22 -6.00
C LEU A 61 19.48 -3.77 -6.58
N GLN A 62 19.73 -5.04 -6.32
CA GLN A 62 20.74 -5.87 -6.97
C GLN A 62 20.03 -7.06 -7.61
N LEU A 63 20.10 -7.18 -8.95
CA LEU A 63 19.51 -8.27 -9.71
C LEU A 63 20.46 -8.64 -10.88
N GLY A 64 21.27 -9.68 -10.70
CA GLY A 64 22.34 -9.99 -11.62
C GLY A 64 23.32 -8.82 -11.75
N ALA A 65 23.55 -8.32 -12.97
CA ALA A 65 24.40 -7.15 -13.23
C ALA A 65 23.67 -5.80 -13.01
N LEU A 66 22.37 -5.82 -12.81
CA LEU A 66 21.57 -4.61 -12.59
C LEU A 66 21.73 -4.12 -11.16
N ASN A 67 22.17 -2.87 -11.00
CA ASN A 67 22.24 -2.17 -9.72
C ASN A 67 21.51 -0.85 -9.87
N ILE A 68 20.48 -0.64 -9.05
CA ILE A 68 19.70 0.59 -9.01
C ILE A 68 19.75 1.16 -7.59
N SER A 69 19.84 2.48 -7.49
CA SER A 69 19.77 3.20 -6.22
C SER A 69 18.91 4.44 -6.40
N ARG A 70 17.96 4.67 -5.50
CA ARG A 70 17.03 5.80 -5.50
C ARG A 70 16.86 6.32 -4.08
N SER A 71 17.07 7.61 -3.88
CA SER A 71 16.92 8.26 -2.58
C SER A 71 15.61 9.05 -2.54
N TRP A 72 14.92 8.90 -1.44
CA TRP A 72 13.59 9.46 -1.22
C TRP A 72 13.53 10.20 0.11
N GLU A 73 12.79 11.31 0.11
CA GLU A 73 12.23 11.93 1.30
C GLU A 73 10.73 12.12 1.06
N TRP A 74 9.92 11.63 1.99
CA TRP A 74 8.46 11.66 1.89
C TRP A 74 7.83 12.20 3.16
N GLU A 75 6.92 13.15 2.98
CA GLU A 75 6.08 13.70 4.03
C GLU A 75 4.68 13.06 3.91
N PRO A 76 4.30 12.07 4.76
CA PRO A 76 3.03 11.35 4.63
C PRO A 76 1.79 12.25 4.68
N LYS A 77 1.82 13.29 5.53
CA LYS A 77 0.68 14.18 5.78
C LYS A 77 0.39 15.14 4.63
N THR A 78 1.42 15.62 3.98
CA THR A 78 1.31 16.58 2.86
C THR A 78 1.30 15.88 1.50
N GLY A 79 1.78 14.65 1.44
CA GLY A 79 2.02 13.93 0.20
C GLY A 79 3.21 14.46 -0.60
N LYS A 80 4.08 15.29 0.00
CA LYS A 80 5.28 15.80 -0.65
C LYS A 80 6.33 14.70 -0.77
N VAL A 81 6.89 14.55 -1.97
CA VAL A 81 7.94 13.59 -2.27
C VAL A 81 9.13 14.34 -2.87
N SER A 82 10.32 14.06 -2.36
CA SER A 82 11.59 14.46 -2.96
C SER A 82 12.35 13.22 -3.41
N TYR A 83 12.91 13.27 -4.60
CA TYR A 83 13.63 12.21 -5.29
C TYR A 83 15.03 12.66 -5.66
N GLU A 84 15.98 11.76 -5.49
CA GLU A 84 17.30 11.85 -6.09
C GLU A 84 17.72 10.48 -6.62
N GLY A 85 18.07 10.41 -7.91
CA GLY A 85 18.44 9.17 -8.57
C GLY A 85 18.83 9.38 -10.02
N LYS A 86 18.47 8.41 -10.86
CA LYS A 86 18.71 8.48 -12.30
C LYS A 86 17.41 8.27 -13.06
N ASP A 87 17.29 8.87 -14.23
CA ASP A 87 16.23 8.56 -15.19
C ASP A 87 16.53 7.23 -15.94
N LYS A 88 15.62 6.87 -16.86
CA LYS A 88 15.76 5.68 -17.71
C LYS A 88 17.03 5.71 -18.61
N ASP A 89 17.55 6.91 -18.90
CA ASP A 89 18.75 7.09 -19.72
C ASP A 89 20.03 7.14 -18.87
N GLY A 90 19.92 6.94 -17.55
CA GLY A 90 21.02 6.92 -16.59
C GLY A 90 21.52 8.30 -16.16
N LYS A 91 20.82 9.38 -16.55
CA LYS A 91 21.19 10.76 -16.18
C LYS A 91 20.73 11.07 -14.76
N PRO A 92 21.52 11.80 -13.96
CA PRO A 92 21.10 12.24 -12.64
C PRO A 92 19.84 13.12 -12.71
N VAL A 93 18.88 12.82 -11.86
CA VAL A 93 17.63 13.57 -11.73
C VAL A 93 17.34 13.84 -10.26
N LYS A 94 16.89 15.07 -9.99
CA LYS A 94 16.28 15.48 -8.72
C LYS A 94 14.91 16.04 -9.02
N ALA A 95 13.92 15.65 -8.23
CA ALA A 95 12.55 16.15 -8.35
C ALA A 95 11.94 16.33 -6.95
N THR A 96 11.09 17.34 -6.81
CA THR A 96 10.23 17.49 -5.63
C THR A 96 8.85 17.85 -6.12
N TYR A 97 7.83 17.10 -5.64
CA TYR A 97 6.46 17.28 -6.09
C TYR A 97 5.46 16.94 -4.98
N LEU A 98 4.24 17.43 -5.13
CA LEU A 98 3.08 17.02 -4.33
C LEU A 98 2.31 15.95 -5.10
N ARG A 99 2.04 14.82 -4.47
CA ARG A 99 1.27 13.73 -5.11
C ARG A 99 -0.16 14.13 -5.44
N SER A 100 -0.75 15.05 -4.67
CA SER A 100 -2.06 15.64 -4.99
C SER A 100 -2.07 16.44 -6.31
N GLU A 101 -0.92 16.86 -6.78
CA GLU A 101 -0.73 17.65 -8.00
C GLU A 101 -0.04 16.85 -9.11
N LEU A 102 -0.05 15.52 -9.03
CA LEU A 102 0.66 14.65 -9.96
C LEU A 102 0.25 14.90 -11.41
N GLY A 103 -1.02 15.21 -11.68
CA GLY A 103 -1.53 15.47 -13.02
C GLY A 103 -0.84 16.63 -13.73
N SER A 104 -0.38 17.64 -12.98
CA SER A 104 0.32 18.83 -13.51
C SER A 104 1.84 18.69 -13.58
N GLN A 105 2.40 17.58 -13.09
CA GLN A 105 3.84 17.35 -13.09
C GLN A 105 4.38 16.98 -14.48
N PRO A 106 5.69 17.16 -14.73
CA PRO A 106 6.35 16.68 -15.95
C PRO A 106 6.16 15.17 -16.16
N ASP A 107 6.22 14.73 -17.42
CA ASP A 107 6.03 13.33 -17.80
C ASP A 107 7.02 12.38 -17.11
N THR A 108 8.26 12.78 -16.91
CA THR A 108 9.24 12.02 -16.13
C THR A 108 8.77 11.76 -14.71
N VAL A 109 8.17 12.77 -14.05
CA VAL A 109 7.63 12.58 -12.69
C VAL A 109 6.44 11.63 -12.72
N LYS A 110 5.49 11.84 -13.63
CA LYS A 110 4.26 11.03 -13.73
C LYS A 110 4.51 9.57 -14.11
N ASN A 111 5.41 9.36 -15.07
CA ASN A 111 5.55 8.06 -15.72
C ASN A 111 6.74 7.24 -15.24
N GLU A 112 7.71 7.85 -14.56
CA GLU A 112 8.94 7.19 -14.11
C GLU A 112 9.13 7.33 -12.59
N ILE A 113 9.11 8.56 -12.05
CA ILE A 113 9.49 8.81 -10.65
C ILE A 113 8.38 8.41 -9.68
N ASP A 114 7.12 8.85 -9.86
CA ASP A 114 6.04 8.49 -8.94
C ASP A 114 5.73 6.99 -8.92
N PRO A 115 5.69 6.28 -10.06
CA PRO A 115 5.58 4.81 -10.04
C PRO A 115 6.73 4.12 -9.30
N ALA A 116 7.96 4.62 -9.44
CA ALA A 116 9.10 4.11 -8.70
C ALA A 116 8.99 4.40 -7.20
N PHE A 117 8.54 5.61 -6.83
CA PHE A 117 8.25 5.96 -5.43
C PHE A 117 7.25 4.98 -4.80
N ILE A 118 6.15 4.70 -5.51
CA ILE A 118 5.13 3.78 -5.01
C ILE A 118 5.72 2.40 -4.75
N ASN A 119 6.45 1.84 -5.73
CA ASN A 119 7.10 0.54 -5.58
C ASN A 119 8.06 0.49 -4.38
N ASP A 120 8.94 1.48 -4.27
CA ASP A 120 9.98 1.52 -3.25
C ASP A 120 9.38 1.76 -1.84
N ASN A 121 8.39 2.65 -1.75
CA ASN A 121 7.67 2.95 -0.52
C ASN A 121 6.84 1.74 -0.03
N TYR A 122 6.19 1.02 -0.97
CA TYR A 122 5.49 -0.21 -0.65
C TYR A 122 6.44 -1.26 -0.08
N THR A 123 7.60 -1.46 -0.71
CA THR A 123 8.59 -2.43 -0.25
C THR A 123 9.12 -2.11 1.15
N LEU A 124 9.28 -0.82 1.49
CA LEU A 124 9.74 -0.41 2.83
C LEU A 124 8.66 -0.58 3.89
N LEU A 125 7.41 -0.23 3.56
CA LEU A 125 6.31 -0.07 4.51
C LEU A 125 5.22 -1.15 4.36
N PHE A 126 5.48 -2.24 3.66
CA PHE A 126 4.43 -3.20 3.31
C PHE A 126 3.61 -3.70 4.50
N PRO A 127 4.19 -4.01 5.69
CA PRO A 127 3.39 -4.41 6.85
C PRO A 127 2.33 -3.40 7.28
N LEU A 128 2.61 -2.10 7.13
CA LEU A 128 1.67 -1.02 7.39
C LEU A 128 0.71 -0.81 6.21
N LYS A 129 1.23 -0.84 4.98
CA LYS A 129 0.42 -0.68 3.75
C LYS A 129 -0.64 -1.76 3.62
N ALA A 130 -0.31 -3.01 3.89
CA ALA A 130 -1.25 -4.13 3.89
C ALA A 130 -2.43 -3.92 4.86
N TYR A 131 -2.20 -3.24 5.98
CA TYR A 131 -3.25 -2.90 6.94
C TYR A 131 -4.11 -1.72 6.46
N TRP A 132 -3.50 -0.68 5.87
CA TRP A 132 -4.22 0.55 5.47
C TRP A 132 -4.98 0.41 4.16
N ASP A 133 -4.48 -0.41 3.23
CA ASP A 133 -5.03 -0.46 1.88
C ASP A 133 -6.39 -1.17 1.86
N GLY A 134 -7.45 -0.37 1.90
CA GLY A 134 -8.84 -0.85 1.86
C GLY A 134 -9.23 -1.56 0.56
N SER A 135 -8.45 -1.41 -0.52
CA SER A 135 -8.72 -2.05 -1.81
C SER A 135 -8.31 -3.52 -1.84
N ALA A 136 -7.35 -3.92 -1.00
CA ALA A 136 -6.85 -5.28 -0.95
C ALA A 136 -7.74 -6.20 -0.11
N THR A 137 -7.95 -7.43 -0.59
CA THR A 137 -8.51 -8.53 0.19
C THR A 137 -7.40 -9.18 0.99
N VAL A 138 -7.55 -9.25 2.32
CA VAL A 138 -6.57 -9.87 3.21
C VAL A 138 -7.14 -11.14 3.82
N ILE A 139 -6.40 -12.24 3.71
CA ILE A 139 -6.80 -13.57 4.18
C ILE A 139 -5.72 -14.12 5.10
N ASP A 140 -6.09 -14.45 6.33
CA ASP A 140 -5.28 -15.27 7.22
C ASP A 140 -5.46 -16.73 6.80
N GLN A 141 -4.36 -17.34 6.40
CA GLN A 141 -4.36 -18.74 5.96
C GLN A 141 -3.89 -19.72 7.06
N GLY A 142 -3.53 -19.18 8.24
CA GLY A 142 -2.99 -19.98 9.35
C GLY A 142 -1.52 -20.38 9.14
N MET A 143 -1.10 -21.46 9.78
CA MET A 143 0.30 -21.91 9.79
C MET A 143 0.69 -22.60 8.49
N TYR A 144 1.76 -22.12 7.87
CA TYR A 144 2.36 -22.68 6.66
C TYR A 144 3.86 -22.89 6.83
N ASN A 145 4.40 -23.86 6.10
CA ASN A 145 5.85 -24.03 6.01
C ASN A 145 6.49 -22.81 5.35
N LEU A 146 7.64 -22.40 5.86
CA LEU A 146 8.41 -21.32 5.24
C LEU A 146 8.77 -21.66 3.79
N PRO A 147 8.84 -20.69 2.88
CA PRO A 147 9.17 -20.93 1.47
C PRO A 147 10.61 -21.42 1.28
N VAL A 148 11.47 -21.19 2.27
CA VAL A 148 12.87 -21.62 2.27
C VAL A 148 13.28 -22.01 3.69
N GLY A 149 14.05 -23.10 3.82
CA GLY A 149 14.51 -23.64 5.10
C GLY A 149 13.47 -24.49 5.80
N ASN A 150 13.70 -24.76 7.08
CA ASN A 150 12.81 -25.54 7.94
C ASN A 150 12.10 -24.61 8.91
N GLY A 151 10.83 -24.83 9.10
CA GLY A 151 10.01 -24.06 10.04
C GLY A 151 8.66 -23.70 9.46
N SER A 152 7.84 -23.04 10.28
CA SER A 152 6.52 -22.56 9.88
C SER A 152 6.22 -21.20 10.49
N ALA A 153 5.45 -20.42 9.79
CA ALA A 153 4.97 -19.10 10.20
C ALA A 153 3.50 -18.93 9.80
N GLU A 154 2.85 -17.95 10.33
CA GLU A 154 1.46 -17.61 9.97
C GLU A 154 1.45 -16.89 8.62
N LEU A 155 0.69 -17.43 7.66
CA LEU A 155 0.63 -16.91 6.29
C LEU A 155 -0.54 -15.95 6.14
N VAL A 156 -0.23 -14.71 5.78
CA VAL A 156 -1.20 -13.66 5.44
C VAL A 156 -1.11 -13.36 3.95
N ALA A 157 -2.18 -13.66 3.21
CA ALA A 157 -2.28 -13.33 1.79
C ALA A 157 -3.00 -11.99 1.58
N VAL A 158 -2.36 -11.08 0.86
CA VAL A 158 -2.88 -9.77 0.46
C VAL A 158 -3.09 -9.78 -1.04
N LYS A 159 -4.35 -9.73 -1.49
CA LYS A 159 -4.74 -9.84 -2.90
C LYS A 159 -5.32 -8.52 -3.38
N TYR A 160 -4.77 -7.99 -4.45
CA TYR A 160 -5.25 -6.77 -5.10
C TYR A 160 -6.21 -7.11 -6.25
N PRO A 161 -7.32 -6.37 -6.40
CA PRO A 161 -8.25 -6.60 -7.51
C PRO A 161 -7.60 -6.25 -8.85
N ALA A 162 -7.95 -7.01 -9.89
CA ALA A 162 -7.39 -6.81 -11.23
C ALA A 162 -7.87 -5.51 -11.91
N GLU A 163 -9.04 -5.01 -11.51
CA GLU A 163 -9.76 -3.94 -12.21
C GLU A 163 -9.61 -2.56 -11.54
N SER A 164 -8.98 -2.47 -10.41
CA SER A 164 -8.83 -1.19 -9.74
C SER A 164 -7.63 -0.42 -10.29
N GLY A 165 -7.73 0.91 -10.32
CA GLY A 165 -6.60 1.82 -10.57
C GLY A 165 -5.48 1.73 -9.53
N SER A 166 -5.30 0.56 -8.94
CA SER A 166 -4.23 0.19 -8.04
C SER A 166 -2.92 0.12 -8.82
N TYR A 167 -1.82 0.48 -8.18
CA TYR A 167 -0.47 0.37 -8.77
C TYR A 167 -0.02 -1.08 -8.99
N THR A 168 -0.76 -2.05 -8.44
CA THR A 168 -0.43 -3.48 -8.47
C THR A 168 -1.67 -4.31 -8.83
N PRO A 169 -2.30 -4.10 -10.02
CA PRO A 169 -3.55 -4.76 -10.38
C PRO A 169 -3.36 -6.27 -10.49
N GLY A 170 -4.16 -7.02 -9.74
CA GLY A 170 -4.16 -8.48 -9.72
C GLY A 170 -2.99 -9.13 -8.99
N ASP A 171 -2.13 -8.35 -8.34
CA ASP A 171 -1.00 -8.88 -7.58
C ASP A 171 -1.45 -9.59 -6.30
N THR A 172 -0.69 -10.59 -5.91
CA THR A 172 -0.85 -11.27 -4.61
C THR A 172 0.48 -11.22 -3.86
N TRP A 173 0.41 -10.83 -2.59
CA TRP A 173 1.53 -10.79 -1.68
C TRP A 173 1.24 -11.74 -0.53
N GLU A 174 2.16 -12.65 -0.24
CA GLU A 174 2.09 -13.61 0.84
C GLU A 174 3.15 -13.27 1.86
N LEU A 175 2.70 -12.86 3.06
CA LEU A 175 3.57 -12.55 4.19
C LEU A 175 3.60 -13.71 5.16
N TYR A 176 4.76 -14.20 5.47
CA TYR A 176 5.01 -15.19 6.52
C TYR A 176 5.39 -14.46 7.79
N VAL A 177 4.49 -14.48 8.77
CA VAL A 177 4.58 -13.71 10.01
C VAL A 177 5.03 -14.62 11.14
N GLY A 178 6.17 -14.32 11.73
CA GLY A 178 6.74 -15.05 12.85
C GLY A 178 6.01 -14.81 14.17
N LYS A 179 6.40 -15.56 15.20
CA LYS A 179 5.79 -15.51 16.55
C LYS A 179 5.90 -14.15 17.23
N ASP A 180 6.85 -13.33 16.82
CA ASP A 180 7.06 -11.96 17.31
C ASP A 180 6.29 -10.91 16.49
N ASN A 181 5.35 -11.36 15.67
CA ASN A 181 4.55 -10.56 14.74
C ASN A 181 5.38 -9.76 13.72
N ARG A 182 6.60 -10.18 13.40
CA ARG A 182 7.36 -9.63 12.29
C ARG A 182 7.20 -10.49 11.06
N ALA A 183 7.19 -9.85 9.89
CA ALA A 183 7.32 -10.59 8.66
C ALA A 183 8.73 -11.20 8.58
N GLU A 184 8.83 -12.47 8.24
CA GLU A 184 10.09 -13.22 8.05
C GLU A 184 10.41 -13.41 6.58
N TYR A 185 9.35 -13.68 5.78
CA TYR A 185 9.44 -13.88 4.33
C TYR A 185 8.27 -13.22 3.62
N LEU A 186 8.52 -12.94 2.36
CA LEU A 186 7.54 -12.47 1.40
C LEU A 186 7.58 -13.36 0.16
N VAL A 187 6.42 -13.74 -0.35
CA VAL A 187 6.26 -14.24 -1.72
C VAL A 187 5.34 -13.30 -2.47
N TYR A 188 5.81 -12.81 -3.61
CA TYR A 188 5.07 -11.91 -4.47
C TYR A 188 4.75 -12.59 -5.79
N HIS A 189 3.47 -12.59 -6.15
CA HIS A 189 2.96 -13.10 -7.40
C HIS A 189 2.44 -11.92 -8.21
N ARG A 190 3.10 -11.63 -9.32
CA ARG A 190 2.67 -10.56 -10.22
C ARG A 190 1.39 -10.99 -10.95
N GLY A 191 0.34 -10.20 -10.79
CA GLY A 191 -0.91 -10.34 -11.52
C GLY A 191 -0.90 -9.68 -12.90
N GLY A 192 -2.00 -9.84 -13.64
CA GLY A 192 -2.26 -9.08 -14.88
C GLY A 192 -1.31 -9.35 -16.05
N THR A 193 -0.38 -10.30 -15.96
CA THR A 193 0.60 -10.62 -17.00
C THR A 193 0.35 -11.97 -17.63
N LYS A 194 0.70 -12.12 -18.93
CA LYS A 194 0.64 -13.41 -19.63
C LYS A 194 1.65 -14.44 -19.09
N LYS A 195 2.70 -13.98 -18.42
CA LYS A 195 3.70 -14.82 -17.76
C LYS A 195 3.68 -14.50 -16.27
N PRO A 196 3.23 -15.43 -15.44
CA PRO A 196 3.35 -15.29 -13.99
C PRO A 196 4.80 -15.05 -13.63
N SER A 197 5.05 -14.09 -12.75
CA SER A 197 6.35 -13.79 -12.18
C SER A 197 6.26 -14.00 -10.69
N ILE A 198 7.21 -14.74 -10.12
CA ILE A 198 7.27 -15.04 -8.71
C ILE A 198 8.57 -14.51 -8.15
N LEU A 199 8.44 -13.73 -7.11
CA LEU A 199 9.56 -13.30 -6.29
C LEU A 199 9.34 -13.81 -4.87
N PHE A 200 10.34 -14.44 -4.27
CA PHE A 200 10.37 -14.64 -2.84
C PHE A 200 11.60 -13.97 -2.23
N ALA A 201 11.47 -13.46 -1.03
CA ALA A 201 12.58 -12.84 -0.32
C ALA A 201 12.39 -12.95 1.20
N THR A 202 13.52 -12.97 1.92
CA THR A 202 13.53 -12.75 3.36
C THR A 202 13.03 -11.33 3.66
N TRP A 203 12.42 -11.16 4.82
CA TRP A 203 12.02 -9.85 5.34
C TRP A 203 12.85 -9.55 6.60
N GLY A 204 14.13 -9.22 6.39
CA GLY A 204 15.15 -9.17 7.44
C GLY A 204 15.79 -7.81 7.63
N GLY A 205 16.87 -7.78 8.45
CA GLY A 205 17.58 -6.54 8.73
C GLY A 205 16.74 -5.53 9.51
N HIS A 206 15.95 -5.99 10.49
CA HIS A 206 15.06 -5.14 11.26
C HIS A 206 15.82 -4.07 12.05
N LYS A 207 15.42 -2.81 11.87
CA LYS A 207 15.98 -1.62 12.53
C LYS A 207 14.88 -0.68 12.96
N LYS A 208 15.09 0.01 14.08
CA LYS A 208 14.16 1.04 14.57
C LYS A 208 14.66 2.44 14.25
N ALA A 209 13.76 3.28 13.73
CA ALA A 209 13.96 4.72 13.63
C ALA A 209 12.77 5.43 14.31
N GLY A 210 13.02 6.08 15.43
CA GLY A 210 11.95 6.61 16.28
C GLY A 210 10.96 5.51 16.67
N PRO A 211 9.65 5.71 16.47
CA PRO A 211 8.64 4.72 16.83
C PRO A 211 8.43 3.62 15.78
N LEU A 212 9.05 3.72 14.60
CA LEU A 212 8.86 2.77 13.51
C LEU A 212 9.92 1.68 13.48
N LEU A 213 9.48 0.46 13.14
CA LEU A 213 10.33 -0.67 12.79
C LEU A 213 10.39 -0.79 11.27
N PHE A 214 11.57 -1.00 10.71
CA PHE A 214 11.77 -1.22 9.28
C PHE A 214 12.49 -2.55 9.06
N SER A 215 12.08 -3.29 8.03
CA SER A 215 12.90 -4.35 7.44
C SER A 215 13.77 -3.71 6.37
N THR A 216 15.07 -3.86 6.46
CA THR A 216 16.02 -3.11 5.61
C THR A 216 16.85 -3.98 4.69
N ASP A 217 16.74 -5.31 4.72
CA ASP A 217 17.49 -6.22 3.84
C ASP A 217 16.62 -7.41 3.44
N HIS A 218 16.28 -7.48 2.17
CA HIS A 218 15.43 -8.50 1.57
C HIS A 218 16.25 -9.26 0.55
N ARG A 219 16.48 -10.56 0.78
CA ARG A 219 17.31 -11.42 -0.08
C ARG A 219 16.49 -12.61 -0.55
N GLY A 220 16.54 -12.91 -1.83
CA GLY A 220 15.76 -13.99 -2.37
C GLY A 220 16.02 -14.28 -3.83
N ASN A 221 14.95 -14.62 -4.52
CA ASN A 221 14.98 -15.01 -5.92
C ASN A 221 13.79 -14.40 -6.67
N ALA A 222 14.04 -13.89 -7.85
CA ALA A 222 13.03 -13.39 -8.77
C ALA A 222 13.13 -14.18 -10.09
N ASP A 223 12.15 -15.03 -10.37
CA ASP A 223 12.10 -15.86 -11.58
C ASP A 223 13.40 -16.65 -11.83
N GLY A 224 13.94 -17.27 -10.78
CA GLY A 224 15.17 -18.06 -10.84
C GLY A 224 16.47 -17.25 -10.70
N LYS A 225 16.40 -15.92 -10.59
CA LYS A 225 17.60 -15.07 -10.46
C LYS A 225 17.75 -14.54 -9.04
N PRO A 226 18.94 -14.60 -8.45
CA PRO A 226 19.19 -13.98 -7.15
C PRO A 226 18.84 -12.49 -7.17
N ILE A 227 18.10 -12.05 -6.15
CA ILE A 227 17.71 -10.66 -5.95
C ILE A 227 18.04 -10.22 -4.53
N ARG A 228 18.45 -8.98 -4.38
CA ARG A 228 18.52 -8.29 -3.11
C ARG A 228 17.91 -6.91 -3.24
N VAL A 229 16.90 -6.61 -2.40
CA VAL A 229 16.41 -5.25 -2.18
C VAL A 229 16.84 -4.85 -0.78
N PHE A 230 17.49 -3.71 -0.65
CA PHE A 230 17.91 -3.22 0.67
C PHE A 230 17.77 -1.71 0.79
N PHE A 231 17.63 -1.26 2.04
CA PHE A 231 17.46 0.16 2.35
C PHE A 231 18.66 0.65 3.16
N SER A 232 19.25 1.74 2.71
CA SER A 232 20.24 2.52 3.46
C SER A 232 19.66 3.88 3.85
N ASP A 233 20.34 4.57 4.77
CA ASP A 233 20.01 5.93 5.20
C ASP A 233 18.57 6.11 5.69
N VAL A 234 17.96 5.03 6.20
CA VAL A 234 16.59 5.07 6.72
C VAL A 234 16.55 5.95 7.97
N SER A 235 15.70 6.96 7.94
CA SER A 235 15.51 7.87 9.07
C SER A 235 14.08 8.38 9.10
N VAL A 236 13.61 8.75 10.28
CA VAL A 236 12.31 9.40 10.45
C VAL A 236 12.46 10.75 11.13
N LYS A 237 11.55 11.66 10.81
CA LYS A 237 11.33 12.91 11.49
C LYS A 237 9.98 12.84 12.18
N VAL A 238 9.94 13.14 13.47
CA VAL A 238 8.71 13.09 14.28
C VAL A 238 8.14 14.49 14.40
N THR A 239 6.84 14.61 14.44
CA THR A 239 6.15 15.89 14.63
C THR A 239 6.66 16.60 15.90
N GLY A 240 6.98 17.88 15.77
CA GLY A 240 7.53 18.69 16.88
C GLY A 240 9.03 18.55 17.10
N SER A 241 9.74 17.80 16.24
CA SER A 241 11.20 17.70 16.27
C SER A 241 11.81 18.05 14.93
N ASP A 242 12.89 18.84 14.93
CA ASP A 242 13.67 19.14 13.73
C ASP A 242 14.78 18.12 13.46
N THR A 243 14.93 17.14 14.34
CA THR A 243 16.00 16.15 14.27
C THR A 243 15.56 14.89 13.54
N TRP A 244 16.40 14.38 12.65
CA TRP A 244 16.24 13.07 12.03
C TRP A 244 16.75 11.96 12.97
N VAL A 245 15.94 10.96 13.18
CA VAL A 245 16.28 9.74 13.94
C VAL A 245 16.64 8.64 12.96
N ASN A 246 17.92 8.27 12.93
CA ASN A 246 18.42 7.22 12.03
C ASN A 246 18.04 5.82 12.53
N ALA A 247 17.80 4.90 11.59
CA ALA A 247 17.52 3.51 11.89
C ALA A 247 18.78 2.79 12.43
N LYS A 248 18.60 2.09 13.55
CA LYS A 248 19.65 1.32 14.24
C LYS A 248 19.19 -0.10 14.48
#